data_803c6dbcb34e3c1e2e117666c92ec49f
#
_entry.id   803c6dbcb34e3c1e2e117666c92ec49f
#
_cell.length_a   1.000
_cell.length_b   1.000
_cell.length_c   1.000
_cell.angle_alpha   90.00
_cell.angle_beta   90.00
_cell.angle_gamma   90.00
#
_symmetry.space_group_name_H-M   'P 1'
#
loop_
_entity.id
_entity.type
_entity.pdbx_description
1 polymer ?
#
loop_
_entity_poly.entity_id
_entity_poly.type
_entity_poly.pdbx_seq_one_letter_code
_entity_poly.pdbx_strand_id
1 'polypeptide(L)'
;LVLAAATVPVPDYSEPGNWRASTMAGGTPGAGLLRDSDGDGLSDTDEALAGTDPLRPDTDGDGSPDGSEIAAGTDPLDGASLFQITTLNKDPLTGFVTVRWDSVPGKSYTLEASADLVDWEVTASGILAVGTVTLQLDPRAIGNGRRFYRVSVEE
;
A
#
# COMPACT_ATOMS: atom_id res chain seq x y z
N LEU A 1 1.01 39.77 18.75
CA LEU A 1 0.40 38.55 19.26
C LEU A 1 1.45 37.45 19.20
N VAL A 2 2.09 37.13 20.32
CA VAL A 2 3.05 36.01 20.38
C VAL A 2 2.22 34.76 20.62
N LEU A 3 2.14 33.89 19.61
CA LEU A 3 1.61 32.55 19.82
C LEU A 3 2.57 31.80 20.74
N ALA A 4 2.15 31.54 21.96
CA ALA A 4 2.86 30.61 22.83
C ALA A 4 2.81 29.24 22.17
N ALA A 5 3.98 28.73 21.78
CA ALA A 5 4.10 27.35 21.36
C ALA A 5 3.61 26.48 22.52
N ALA A 6 2.62 25.64 22.28
CA ALA A 6 2.22 24.61 23.23
C ALA A 6 3.45 23.71 23.43
N THR A 7 4.10 23.82 24.57
CA THR A 7 5.16 22.90 24.95
C THR A 7 4.48 21.57 25.25
N VAL A 8 4.62 20.61 24.35
CA VAL A 8 4.32 19.22 24.66
C VAL A 8 5.20 18.85 25.86
N PRO A 9 4.63 18.39 26.98
CA PRO A 9 5.44 18.01 28.16
C PRO A 9 6.42 16.92 27.72
N VAL A 10 7.72 17.21 27.82
CA VAL A 10 8.73 16.17 27.61
C VAL A 10 8.54 15.14 28.74
N PRO A 11 8.37 13.84 28.44
CA PRO A 11 8.24 12.83 29.46
C PRO A 11 9.46 12.87 30.40
N ASP A 12 9.21 12.85 31.71
CA ASP A 12 10.30 12.73 32.70
C ASP A 12 10.80 11.29 32.70
N TYR A 13 11.94 11.08 32.07
CA TYR A 13 12.59 9.78 31.98
C TYR A 13 13.35 9.37 33.26
N SER A 14 13.37 10.23 34.29
CA SER A 14 13.95 9.90 35.61
C SER A 14 13.04 9.01 36.46
N GLU A 15 11.74 8.99 36.16
CA GLU A 15 10.77 8.19 36.89
C GLU A 15 10.69 6.75 36.32
N PRO A 16 10.91 5.70 37.15
CA PRO A 16 10.90 4.31 36.71
C PRO A 16 9.59 3.85 36.04
N GLY A 17 8.45 4.49 36.40
CA GLY A 17 7.15 4.18 35.83
C GLY A 17 6.97 4.64 34.39
N ASN A 18 7.85 5.51 33.90
CA ASN A 18 7.81 6.00 32.53
C ASN A 18 8.61 5.14 31.55
N TRP A 19 9.30 4.13 32.07
CA TRP A 19 10.02 3.16 31.25
C TRP A 19 9.19 1.92 30.98
N ARG A 20 9.00 1.58 29.74
CA ARG A 20 8.41 0.31 29.33
C ARG A 20 9.52 -0.63 28.86
N ALA A 21 9.40 -1.91 29.23
CA ALA A 21 10.31 -2.92 28.75
C ALA A 21 10.16 -3.03 27.23
N SER A 22 11.24 -2.82 26.50
CA SER A 22 11.29 -3.14 25.06
C SER A 22 11.34 -4.64 24.90
N THR A 23 10.56 -5.17 23.98
CA THR A 23 10.63 -6.58 23.56
C THR A 23 11.84 -6.85 22.67
N MET A 24 12.54 -5.82 22.25
CA MET A 24 13.78 -5.93 21.46
C MET A 24 15.02 -5.74 22.35
N ALA A 25 16.02 -6.61 22.18
CA ALA A 25 17.32 -6.46 22.82
C ALA A 25 17.99 -5.15 22.37
N GLY A 26 18.22 -4.24 23.33
CA GLY A 26 18.83 -2.93 23.06
C GLY A 26 17.92 -1.72 23.28
N GLY A 27 16.61 -1.94 23.51
CA GLY A 27 15.64 -0.88 23.81
C GLY A 27 15.67 0.27 22.80
N THR A 28 14.59 0.53 22.10
CA THR A 28 14.47 1.71 21.25
C THR A 28 13.75 2.82 22.00
N PRO A 29 14.39 3.96 22.32
CA PRO A 29 13.68 5.15 22.78
C PRO A 29 12.69 5.57 21.69
N GLY A 30 11.41 5.64 22.04
CA GLY A 30 10.36 6.02 21.09
C GLY A 30 9.59 4.87 20.42
N ALA A 31 9.84 3.61 20.79
CA ALA A 31 9.11 2.46 20.25
C ALA A 31 7.58 2.47 20.54
N GLY A 32 7.10 3.41 21.36
CA GLY A 32 5.68 3.68 21.54
C GLY A 32 5.04 4.42 20.37
N LEU A 33 5.86 4.99 19.48
CA LEU A 33 5.39 5.71 18.27
C LEU A 33 5.24 4.79 17.06
N LEU A 34 5.71 3.56 17.15
CA LEU A 34 5.64 2.55 16.08
C LEU A 34 4.75 1.37 16.51
N ARG A 35 3.80 1.60 17.43
CA ARG A 35 2.82 0.58 17.75
C ARG A 35 1.87 0.48 16.57
N ASP A 36 1.67 -0.70 16.09
CA ASP A 36 0.67 -1.12 15.14
C ASP A 36 -0.26 -2.08 15.89
N SER A 37 -1.46 -1.61 16.22
CA SER A 37 -2.34 -2.30 17.17
C SER A 37 -3.17 -3.40 16.53
N ASP A 38 -3.45 -3.30 15.24
CA ASP A 38 -4.26 -4.24 14.47
C ASP A 38 -3.46 -5.07 13.46
N GLY A 39 -2.20 -4.65 13.18
CA GLY A 39 -1.25 -5.43 12.39
C GLY A 39 -1.39 -5.25 10.89
N ASP A 40 -1.90 -4.11 10.43
CA ASP A 40 -2.12 -3.82 9.00
C ASP A 40 -0.90 -3.23 8.29
N GLY A 41 0.16 -2.89 9.05
CA GLY A 41 1.40 -2.30 8.57
C GLY A 41 1.47 -0.78 8.70
N LEU A 42 0.41 -0.11 9.19
CA LEU A 42 0.38 1.30 9.56
C LEU A 42 0.54 1.44 11.08
N SER A 43 1.23 2.46 11.56
CA SER A 43 1.34 2.65 13.01
C SER A 43 0.12 3.39 13.55
N ASP A 44 -0.26 3.13 14.83
CA ASP A 44 -1.35 3.85 15.53
C ASP A 44 -1.22 5.39 15.38
N THR A 45 0.00 5.88 15.24
CA THR A 45 0.28 7.33 15.07
C THR A 45 0.00 7.77 13.64
N ASP A 46 0.40 6.99 12.65
CA ASP A 46 0.17 7.29 11.24
C ASP A 46 -1.31 7.15 10.90
N GLU A 47 -2.01 6.19 11.52
CA GLU A 47 -3.46 6.03 11.43
C GLU A 47 -4.19 7.25 11.99
N ALA A 48 -3.79 7.75 13.17
CA ALA A 48 -4.35 8.97 13.71
C ALA A 48 -4.15 10.20 12.80
N LEU A 49 -3.08 10.21 12.00
CA LEU A 49 -2.83 11.26 10.99
C LEU A 49 -3.65 11.02 9.72
N ALA A 50 -3.84 9.79 9.31
CA ALA A 50 -4.66 9.41 8.17
C ALA A 50 -6.17 9.52 8.46
N GLY A 51 -6.56 9.40 9.74
CA GLY A 51 -7.95 9.40 10.19
C GLY A 51 -8.57 8.02 10.25
N THR A 52 -7.77 6.96 10.14
CA THR A 52 -8.18 5.56 10.24
C THR A 52 -8.30 5.11 11.70
N ASP A 53 -8.84 3.91 11.94
CA ASP A 53 -9.09 3.36 13.29
C ASP A 53 -7.97 2.38 13.68
N PRO A 54 -7.10 2.71 14.68
CA PRO A 54 -5.96 1.89 15.08
C PRO A 54 -6.30 0.49 15.65
N LEU A 55 -7.53 0.09 15.61
CA LEU A 55 -7.98 -1.23 16.05
C LEU A 55 -8.71 -1.99 14.93
N ARG A 56 -8.75 -1.40 13.73
CA ARG A 56 -9.40 -1.98 12.56
C ARG A 56 -8.48 -1.94 11.35
N PRO A 57 -7.92 -3.08 10.95
CA PRO A 57 -6.97 -3.16 9.83
C PRO A 57 -7.50 -2.65 8.48
N ASP A 58 -8.81 -2.42 8.37
CA ASP A 58 -9.54 -2.01 7.18
C ASP A 58 -10.70 -1.11 7.67
N THR A 59 -10.46 0.20 7.65
CA THR A 59 -11.38 1.17 8.29
C THR A 59 -12.69 1.33 7.54
N ASP A 60 -12.68 1.36 6.22
CA ASP A 60 -13.90 1.53 5.40
C ASP A 60 -14.58 0.20 5.05
N GLY A 61 -13.89 -0.94 5.18
CA GLY A 61 -14.45 -2.27 5.06
C GLY A 61 -14.53 -2.79 3.61
N ASP A 62 -13.66 -2.30 2.72
CA ASP A 62 -13.65 -2.68 1.31
C ASP A 62 -12.83 -3.95 1.02
N GLY A 63 -12.04 -4.41 1.99
CA GLY A 63 -11.19 -5.59 1.93
C GLY A 63 -9.71 -5.27 1.71
N SER A 64 -9.33 -4.01 1.58
CA SER A 64 -7.95 -3.53 1.52
C SER A 64 -7.53 -3.03 2.91
N PRO A 65 -6.40 -3.47 3.48
CA PRO A 65 -5.90 -2.90 4.73
C PRO A 65 -5.46 -1.43 4.56
N ASP A 66 -5.71 -0.58 5.58
CA ASP A 66 -5.39 0.85 5.56
C ASP A 66 -3.91 1.11 5.22
N GLY A 67 -2.98 0.34 5.81
CA GLY A 67 -1.55 0.44 5.51
C GLY A 67 -1.20 0.10 4.05
N SER A 68 -1.91 -0.86 3.45
CA SER A 68 -1.75 -1.19 2.03
C SER A 68 -2.28 -0.09 1.13
N GLU A 69 -3.37 0.58 1.53
CA GLU A 69 -3.96 1.67 0.77
C GLU A 69 -3.09 2.93 0.81
N ILE A 70 -2.58 3.31 1.96
CA ILE A 70 -1.60 4.40 2.09
C ILE A 70 -0.37 4.13 1.20
N ALA A 71 0.16 2.90 1.20
CA ALA A 71 1.27 2.53 0.33
C ALA A 71 0.89 2.60 -1.16
N ALA A 72 -0.29 2.14 -1.53
CA ALA A 72 -0.82 2.22 -2.89
C ALA A 72 -1.16 3.66 -3.29
N GLY A 73 -1.51 4.51 -2.30
CA GLY A 73 -1.98 5.89 -2.49
C GLY A 73 -3.48 5.96 -2.77
N THR A 74 -4.23 4.93 -2.41
CA THR A 74 -5.69 4.95 -2.34
C THR A 74 -6.15 5.61 -1.03
N ASP A 75 -7.44 5.88 -0.90
CA ASP A 75 -8.01 6.54 0.28
C ASP A 75 -8.59 5.48 1.22
N PRO A 76 -8.00 5.25 2.41
CA PRO A 76 -8.44 4.20 3.35
C PRO A 76 -9.78 4.53 4.05
N LEU A 77 -10.41 5.65 3.70
CA LEU A 77 -11.72 6.06 4.22
C LEU A 77 -12.81 6.01 3.16
N ASP A 78 -12.46 5.65 1.91
CA ASP A 78 -13.41 5.57 0.78
C ASP A 78 -13.33 4.19 0.12
N GLY A 79 -14.19 3.27 0.50
CA GLY A 79 -14.30 1.92 -0.06
C GLY A 79 -14.56 1.82 -1.57
N ALA A 80 -14.62 2.94 -2.27
CA ALA A 80 -14.62 2.99 -3.73
C ALA A 80 -13.24 3.31 -4.32
N SER A 81 -12.27 3.70 -3.48
CA SER A 81 -10.90 4.06 -3.86
C SER A 81 -9.98 2.84 -3.94
N LEU A 82 -10.34 1.85 -4.72
CA LEU A 82 -9.67 0.56 -4.81
C LEU A 82 -8.46 0.59 -5.76
N PHE A 83 -7.36 -0.05 -5.34
CA PHE A 83 -6.27 -0.42 -6.24
C PHE A 83 -6.59 -1.75 -6.91
N GLN A 84 -7.03 -1.72 -8.16
CA GLN A 84 -7.49 -2.92 -8.86
C GLN A 84 -7.17 -2.92 -10.34
N ILE A 85 -7.02 -4.12 -10.91
CA ILE A 85 -7.03 -4.32 -12.36
C ILE A 85 -8.49 -4.23 -12.83
N THR A 86 -8.79 -3.19 -13.63
CA THR A 86 -10.15 -2.89 -14.08
C THR A 86 -10.51 -3.60 -15.38
N THR A 87 -9.53 -3.91 -16.23
CA THR A 87 -9.80 -4.55 -17.51
C THR A 87 -8.59 -5.37 -17.99
N LEU A 88 -8.89 -6.55 -18.52
CA LEU A 88 -7.99 -7.37 -19.33
C LEU A 88 -8.59 -7.50 -20.72
N ASN A 89 -7.91 -6.99 -21.73
CA ASN A 89 -8.36 -7.07 -23.14
C ASN A 89 -7.32 -7.82 -23.98
N LYS A 90 -7.73 -8.96 -24.52
CA LYS A 90 -6.91 -9.75 -25.46
C LYS A 90 -7.26 -9.37 -26.89
N ASP A 91 -6.27 -8.89 -27.63
CA ASP A 91 -6.39 -8.62 -29.07
C ASP A 91 -6.50 -9.95 -29.83
N PRO A 92 -7.58 -10.18 -30.60
CA PRO A 92 -7.81 -11.44 -31.28
C PRO A 92 -6.86 -11.67 -32.48
N LEU A 93 -6.23 -10.63 -33.00
CA LEU A 93 -5.32 -10.72 -34.16
C LEU A 93 -3.87 -10.99 -33.72
N THR A 94 -3.41 -10.27 -32.71
CA THR A 94 -2.03 -10.37 -32.23
C THR A 94 -1.87 -11.36 -31.08
N GLY A 95 -2.94 -11.62 -30.33
CA GLY A 95 -2.94 -12.41 -29.10
C GLY A 95 -2.38 -11.65 -27.90
N PHE A 96 -1.96 -10.40 -28.06
CA PHE A 96 -1.45 -9.57 -26.97
C PHE A 96 -2.56 -9.23 -25.96
N VAL A 97 -2.18 -9.06 -24.69
CA VAL A 97 -3.11 -8.63 -23.65
C VAL A 97 -2.78 -7.22 -23.20
N THR A 98 -3.79 -6.35 -23.20
CA THR A 98 -3.71 -5.05 -22.53
C THR A 98 -4.29 -5.19 -21.15
N VAL A 99 -3.48 -4.87 -20.14
CA VAL A 99 -3.87 -4.80 -18.73
C VAL A 99 -4.11 -3.35 -18.39
N ARG A 100 -5.26 -3.06 -17.80
CA ARG A 100 -5.64 -1.72 -17.32
C ARG A 100 -5.93 -1.79 -15.83
N TRP A 101 -5.40 -0.83 -15.07
CA TRP A 101 -5.64 -0.71 -13.63
C TRP A 101 -5.81 0.74 -13.19
N ASP A 102 -6.44 0.92 -12.03
CA ASP A 102 -6.49 2.21 -11.37
C ASP A 102 -5.12 2.53 -10.79
N SER A 103 -4.69 3.77 -10.91
CA SER A 103 -3.33 4.19 -10.59
C SER A 103 -3.28 5.58 -9.99
N VAL A 104 -2.24 5.85 -9.21
CA VAL A 104 -2.00 7.15 -8.60
C VAL A 104 -0.91 7.90 -9.38
N PRO A 105 -1.19 9.12 -9.86
CA PRO A 105 -0.21 9.90 -10.61
C PRO A 105 1.10 10.06 -9.85
N GLY A 106 2.22 9.79 -10.52
CA GLY A 106 3.57 9.89 -9.95
C GLY A 106 4.08 8.62 -9.28
N LYS A 107 3.23 7.62 -9.01
CA LYS A 107 3.66 6.29 -8.55
C LYS A 107 4.17 5.46 -9.73
N SER A 108 5.13 4.59 -9.48
CA SER A 108 5.64 3.58 -10.43
C SER A 108 5.09 2.20 -10.09
N TYR A 109 4.89 1.40 -11.11
CA TYR A 109 4.27 0.08 -10.98
C TYR A 109 5.06 -0.99 -11.69
N THR A 110 4.98 -2.22 -11.16
CA THR A 110 5.44 -3.44 -11.81
C THR A 110 4.24 -4.30 -12.18
N LEU A 111 4.18 -4.73 -13.46
CA LEU A 111 3.23 -5.71 -13.95
C LEU A 111 3.90 -7.07 -14.03
N GLU A 112 3.30 -8.06 -13.39
CA GLU A 112 3.74 -9.45 -13.44
C GLU A 112 2.64 -10.34 -14.00
N ALA A 113 3.05 -11.46 -14.57
CA ALA A 113 2.15 -12.46 -15.10
C ALA A 113 2.56 -13.87 -14.68
N SER A 114 1.57 -14.76 -14.55
CA SER A 114 1.73 -16.16 -14.21
C SER A 114 0.82 -17.05 -15.04
N ALA A 115 1.21 -18.29 -15.25
CA ALA A 115 0.38 -19.33 -15.88
C ALA A 115 -0.36 -20.19 -14.83
N ASP A 116 0.13 -20.23 -13.60
CA ASP A 116 -0.25 -21.19 -12.55
C ASP A 116 -0.50 -20.57 -11.17
N LEU A 117 -0.33 -19.24 -11.03
CA LEU A 117 -0.41 -18.48 -9.77
C LEU A 117 0.72 -18.78 -8.76
N VAL A 118 1.73 -19.54 -9.16
CA VAL A 118 2.89 -19.91 -8.33
C VAL A 118 4.13 -19.16 -8.84
N ASP A 119 4.47 -19.37 -10.10
CA ASP A 119 5.62 -18.74 -10.73
C ASP A 119 5.19 -17.44 -11.42
N TRP A 120 5.75 -16.31 -10.97
CA TRP A 120 5.47 -14.98 -11.49
C TRP A 120 6.66 -14.43 -12.25
N GLU A 121 6.43 -13.96 -13.46
CA GLU A 121 7.43 -13.30 -14.28
C GLU A 121 7.12 -11.81 -14.44
N VAL A 122 8.13 -10.97 -14.30
CA VAL A 122 7.99 -9.54 -14.57
C VAL A 122 7.76 -9.31 -16.06
N THR A 123 6.61 -8.77 -16.39
CA THR A 123 6.22 -8.38 -17.75
C THR A 123 6.73 -6.99 -18.09
N ALA A 124 6.58 -6.06 -17.16
CA ALA A 124 7.11 -4.70 -17.23
C ALA A 124 7.31 -4.13 -15.82
N SER A 125 8.31 -3.27 -15.64
CA SER A 125 8.59 -2.54 -14.40
C SER A 125 8.90 -1.08 -14.70
N GLY A 126 8.92 -0.22 -13.68
CA GLY A 126 9.12 1.23 -13.84
C GLY A 126 8.00 1.91 -14.62
N ILE A 127 6.79 1.39 -14.56
CA ILE A 127 5.63 1.93 -15.28
C ILE A 127 5.13 3.15 -14.51
N LEU A 128 5.57 4.33 -14.91
CA LEU A 128 5.16 5.59 -14.27
C LEU A 128 3.71 5.94 -14.63
N ALA A 129 2.85 6.09 -13.64
CA ALA A 129 1.50 6.60 -13.84
C ALA A 129 1.50 8.11 -14.05
N VAL A 130 0.92 8.56 -15.16
CA VAL A 130 0.70 9.98 -15.47
C VAL A 130 -0.72 10.44 -15.18
N GLY A 131 -1.61 9.53 -14.82
CA GLY A 131 -3.02 9.78 -14.52
C GLY A 131 -3.57 8.74 -13.56
N THR A 132 -4.88 8.80 -13.33
CA THR A 132 -5.60 7.87 -12.43
C THR A 132 -5.84 6.49 -13.04
N VAL A 133 -5.44 6.27 -14.27
CA VAL A 133 -5.55 4.99 -14.98
C VAL A 133 -4.27 4.74 -15.75
N THR A 134 -3.74 3.56 -15.61
CA THR A 134 -2.56 3.08 -16.37
C THR A 134 -2.92 1.86 -17.22
N LEU A 135 -2.27 1.78 -18.38
CA LEU A 135 -2.42 0.67 -19.35
C LEU A 135 -1.02 0.13 -19.65
N GLN A 136 -0.89 -1.18 -19.67
CA GLN A 136 0.34 -1.87 -20.10
C GLN A 136 0.01 -3.03 -21.03
N LEU A 137 0.78 -3.13 -22.09
CA LEU A 137 0.68 -4.23 -23.03
C LEU A 137 1.58 -5.39 -22.57
N ASP A 138 1.04 -6.61 -22.56
CA ASP A 138 1.84 -7.83 -22.48
C ASP A 138 1.94 -8.50 -23.87
N PRO A 139 3.05 -8.32 -24.58
CA PRO A 139 3.26 -8.93 -25.90
C PRO A 139 3.58 -10.42 -25.81
N ARG A 140 3.85 -10.96 -24.60
CA ARG A 140 4.16 -12.38 -24.37
C ARG A 140 2.93 -13.23 -24.12
N ALA A 141 1.74 -12.63 -24.05
CA ALA A 141 0.47 -13.32 -23.85
C ALA A 141 0.00 -14.09 -25.10
N ILE A 142 0.93 -14.50 -25.96
CA ILE A 142 0.64 -15.22 -27.21
C ILE A 142 0.25 -16.66 -26.88
N GLY A 143 -0.88 -17.13 -27.44
CA GLY A 143 -1.35 -18.51 -27.27
C GLY A 143 -2.70 -18.61 -26.56
N ASN A 144 -3.15 -19.84 -26.32
CA ASN A 144 -4.45 -20.14 -25.71
C ASN A 144 -4.34 -20.57 -24.23
N GLY A 145 -3.15 -20.41 -23.61
CA GLY A 145 -2.92 -20.71 -22.21
C GLY A 145 -3.64 -19.74 -21.28
N ARG A 146 -3.88 -20.18 -20.03
CA ARG A 146 -4.30 -19.29 -18.96
C ARG A 146 -3.16 -18.35 -18.64
N ARG A 147 -3.50 -17.08 -18.34
CA ARG A 147 -2.54 -16.10 -17.89
C ARG A 147 -3.20 -15.21 -16.85
N PHE A 148 -2.57 -15.15 -15.71
CA PHE A 148 -2.98 -14.33 -14.56
C PHE A 148 -2.08 -13.12 -14.50
N TYR A 149 -2.58 -12.03 -13.97
CA TYR A 149 -1.84 -10.78 -13.84
C TYR A 149 -1.96 -10.25 -12.42
N ARG A 150 -0.89 -9.66 -11.94
CA ARG A 150 -0.89 -8.80 -10.75
C ARG A 150 -0.09 -7.54 -11.01
N VAL A 151 -0.48 -6.48 -10.33
CA VAL A 151 0.22 -5.19 -10.36
C VAL A 151 0.64 -4.87 -8.93
N SER A 152 1.85 -4.38 -8.76
CA SER A 152 2.36 -3.89 -7.48
C SER A 152 2.90 -2.48 -7.63
N VAL A 153 2.80 -1.68 -6.57
CA VAL A 153 3.43 -0.36 -6.47
C VAL A 153 4.91 -0.56 -6.19
N GLU A 154 5.76 0.21 -6.85
CA GLU A 154 7.21 0.25 -6.57
C GLU A 154 7.47 1.30 -5.48
N GLU A 155 8.23 0.92 -4.45
CA GLU A 155 8.68 1.80 -3.36
C GLU A 155 9.79 2.75 -3.82
#